data_35a1fd6307d961110acce6df668de4e9
#
_entry.id   35a1fd6307d961110acce6df668de4e9
#
_cell.length_a   1.000
_cell.length_b   1.000
_cell.length_c   1.000
_cell.angle_alpha   90.00
_cell.angle_beta   90.00
_cell.angle_gamma   90.00
#
_symmetry.space_group_name_H-M   'P 1'
#
loop_
_entity.id
_entity.type
_entity.pdbx_description
1 polymer ?
#
loop_
_entity_poly.entity_id
_entity_poly.type
_entity_poly.pdbx_seq_one_letter_code
_entity_poly.pdbx_strand_id
1 'polypeptide(L)'
;MASANLFNTYHNHIQLDKVRDYCLRNGERAVYARGEEFVTQGKIGKYLAFIESGLFTYTTRKSSGEEAVCGFAFGGEYITDFNNSWMRRPSQVSIIAVKESVVYRLTNEQVKTFADTEFPDFYLEATNALYQMVYGRYIDLYRFTPAERYAMLLENYPDLFKEVPLQNIASFLLISPTHLSRIRKNIVKK
;
A
#
# COMPACT_ATOMS: atom_id res chain seq x y z
N MET A 1 11.66 -21.45 5.91
CA MET A 1 10.21 -21.28 5.69
C MET A 1 10.03 -20.19 4.67
N ALA A 2 9.18 -20.37 3.66
CA ALA A 2 8.93 -19.31 2.69
C ALA A 2 8.26 -18.13 3.41
N SER A 3 8.88 -16.96 3.37
CA SER A 3 8.30 -15.72 3.89
C SER A 3 7.07 -15.38 3.05
N ALA A 4 5.93 -15.11 3.68
CA ALA A 4 4.75 -14.69 2.95
C ALA A 4 4.92 -13.27 2.40
N ASN A 5 4.51 -13.06 1.15
CA ASN A 5 4.47 -11.74 0.53
C ASN A 5 3.17 -11.02 0.92
N LEU A 6 3.06 -10.61 2.19
CA LEU A 6 1.81 -10.03 2.69
C LEU A 6 1.48 -8.69 2.03
N PHE A 7 2.37 -7.72 2.09
CA PHE A 7 2.34 -6.45 1.36
C PHE A 7 3.66 -5.70 1.52
N ASN A 8 3.88 -4.70 0.66
CA ASN A 8 5.02 -3.79 0.68
C ASN A 8 6.40 -4.45 0.55
N THR A 9 6.45 -5.69 0.03
CA THR A 9 7.71 -6.40 -0.22
C THR A 9 8.50 -5.84 -1.41
N TYR A 10 7.97 -4.85 -2.12
CA TYR A 10 8.68 -4.15 -3.19
C TYR A 10 9.99 -3.52 -2.70
N HIS A 11 10.10 -3.17 -1.41
CA HIS A 11 11.35 -2.69 -0.80
C HIS A 11 12.55 -3.63 -1.00
N ASN A 12 12.29 -4.92 -1.19
CA ASN A 12 13.34 -5.91 -1.37
C ASN A 12 13.86 -5.98 -2.82
N HIS A 13 13.25 -5.26 -3.74
CA HIS A 13 13.43 -5.43 -5.18
C HIS A 13 13.86 -4.15 -5.91
N ILE A 14 13.97 -3.02 -5.22
CA ILE A 14 14.34 -1.72 -5.80
C ILE A 14 15.12 -0.86 -4.79
N GLN A 15 16.07 -0.06 -5.28
CA GLN A 15 16.83 0.90 -4.47
C GLN A 15 15.99 2.14 -4.13
N LEU A 16 15.22 2.05 -3.05
CA LEU A 16 14.29 3.11 -2.66
C LEU A 16 14.93 4.30 -1.95
N ASP A 17 16.17 4.18 -1.47
CA ASP A 17 16.87 5.30 -0.83
C ASP A 17 17.01 6.50 -1.76
N LYS A 18 17.32 6.28 -3.04
CA LYS A 18 17.37 7.35 -4.05
C LYS A 18 16.03 8.06 -4.20
N VAL A 19 14.94 7.29 -4.22
CA VAL A 19 13.58 7.84 -4.35
C VAL A 19 13.22 8.67 -3.12
N ARG A 20 13.53 8.15 -1.91
CA ARG A 20 13.32 8.88 -0.65
C ARG A 20 14.08 10.20 -0.65
N ASP A 21 15.37 10.15 -0.93
CA ASP A 21 16.24 11.32 -0.89
C ASP A 21 15.80 12.37 -1.92
N TYR A 22 15.31 11.94 -3.08
CA TYR A 22 14.74 12.85 -4.07
C TYR A 22 13.41 13.45 -3.59
N CYS A 23 12.52 12.66 -2.97
CA CYS A 23 11.29 13.16 -2.36
C CYS A 23 11.57 14.21 -1.29
N LEU A 24 12.54 13.96 -0.40
CA LEU A 24 12.90 14.89 0.68
C LEU A 24 13.53 16.19 0.17
N ARG A 25 14.30 16.14 -0.94
CA ARG A 25 14.95 17.34 -1.52
C ARG A 25 14.02 18.17 -2.39
N ASN A 26 13.14 17.55 -3.16
CA ASN A 26 12.38 18.20 -4.23
C ASN A 26 10.87 18.13 -4.04
N GLY A 27 10.40 17.31 -3.11
CA GLY A 27 8.98 17.10 -2.85
C GLY A 27 8.36 18.22 -2.02
N GLU A 28 7.08 18.48 -2.27
CA GLU A 28 6.26 19.34 -1.42
C GLU A 28 5.85 18.56 -0.16
N ARG A 29 6.17 19.12 1.01
CA ARG A 29 5.68 18.57 2.28
C ARG A 29 4.19 18.87 2.42
N ALA A 30 3.36 17.84 2.58
CA ALA A 30 1.91 17.96 2.74
C ALA A 30 1.42 17.13 3.93
N VAL A 31 0.35 17.61 4.57
CA VAL A 31 -0.33 16.93 5.68
C VAL A 31 -1.70 16.51 5.21
N TYR A 32 -2.06 15.26 5.45
CA TYR A 32 -3.37 14.69 5.19
C TYR A 32 -4.07 14.39 6.51
N ALA A 33 -5.23 14.97 6.73
CA ALA A 33 -6.07 14.63 7.87
C ALA A 33 -6.70 13.24 7.68
N ARG A 34 -7.15 12.64 8.79
CA ARG A 34 -7.87 11.37 8.72
C ARG A 34 -9.06 11.45 7.76
N GLY A 35 -9.15 10.51 6.83
CA GLY A 35 -10.20 10.41 5.82
C GLY A 35 -9.93 11.21 4.55
N GLU A 36 -8.87 12.01 4.49
CA GLU A 36 -8.50 12.70 3.26
C GLU A 36 -7.94 11.73 2.21
N GLU A 37 -8.33 11.95 0.96
CA GLU A 37 -7.90 11.15 -0.17
C GLU A 37 -6.62 11.74 -0.80
N PHE A 38 -5.58 10.93 -0.88
CA PHE A 38 -4.39 11.21 -1.69
C PHE A 38 -4.64 10.92 -3.18
N VAL A 39 -5.36 9.83 -3.46
CA VAL A 39 -5.86 9.47 -4.81
C VAL A 39 -7.32 9.08 -4.67
N THR A 40 -8.16 9.51 -5.63
CA THR A 40 -9.56 9.10 -5.75
C THR A 40 -9.71 8.09 -6.88
N GLN A 41 -10.36 6.97 -6.64
CA GLN A 41 -10.67 5.97 -7.68
C GLN A 41 -11.42 6.62 -8.86
N GLY A 42 -11.02 6.30 -10.08
CA GLY A 42 -11.58 6.87 -11.31
C GLY A 42 -10.97 8.20 -11.72
N LYS A 43 -10.14 8.84 -10.89
CA LYS A 43 -9.38 10.04 -11.26
C LYS A 43 -7.91 9.71 -11.52
N ILE A 44 -7.24 10.55 -12.30
CA ILE A 44 -5.80 10.41 -12.55
C ILE A 44 -5.03 10.83 -11.29
N GLY A 45 -4.20 9.95 -10.76
CA GLY A 45 -3.29 10.26 -9.65
C GLY A 45 -2.26 11.31 -10.08
N LYS A 46 -2.07 12.33 -9.25
CA LYS A 46 -1.21 13.48 -9.55
C LYS A 46 0.21 13.34 -9.00
N TYR A 47 0.37 12.50 -7.99
CA TYR A 47 1.58 12.47 -7.18
C TYR A 47 2.06 11.04 -6.92
N LEU A 48 3.38 10.93 -6.72
CA LEU A 48 4.03 9.90 -5.92
C LEU A 48 4.47 10.57 -4.62
N ALA A 49 4.31 9.91 -3.48
CA ALA A 49 4.79 10.47 -2.22
C ALA A 49 5.50 9.45 -1.34
N PHE A 50 6.53 9.93 -0.64
CA PHE A 50 7.15 9.26 0.51
C PHE A 50 6.38 9.64 1.77
N ILE A 51 6.03 8.67 2.60
CA ILE A 51 5.34 8.87 3.88
C ILE A 51 6.39 9.10 4.96
N GLU A 52 6.51 10.33 5.48
CA GLU A 52 7.35 10.63 6.64
C GLU A 52 6.76 10.00 7.91
N SER A 53 5.46 10.16 8.10
CA SER A 53 4.72 9.56 9.21
C SER A 53 3.26 9.38 8.85
N GLY A 54 2.62 8.36 9.43
CA GLY A 54 1.19 8.12 9.21
C GLY A 54 0.88 6.73 8.67
N LEU A 55 -0.33 6.60 8.15
CA LEU A 55 -0.88 5.35 7.61
C LEU A 55 -1.92 5.66 6.55
N PHE A 56 -1.81 5.01 5.40
CA PHE A 56 -2.80 5.06 4.33
C PHE A 56 -3.39 3.69 4.05
N THR A 57 -4.63 3.66 3.60
CA THR A 57 -5.29 2.46 3.09
C THR A 57 -5.59 2.61 1.61
N TYR A 58 -5.44 1.52 0.86
CA TYR A 58 -5.87 1.39 -0.52
C TYR A 58 -7.22 0.71 -0.54
N THR A 59 -8.23 1.37 -1.12
CA THR A 59 -9.57 0.82 -1.25
C THR A 59 -10.00 0.79 -2.72
N THR A 60 -10.89 -0.15 -3.05
CA THR A 60 -11.56 -0.20 -4.34
C THR A 60 -13.03 -0.49 -4.13
N ARG A 61 -13.88 0.02 -5.04
CA ARG A 61 -15.32 -0.22 -5.00
C ARG A 61 -15.65 -1.54 -5.69
N LYS A 62 -16.33 -2.42 -4.96
CA LYS A 62 -16.87 -3.67 -5.50
C LYS A 62 -18.02 -3.40 -6.46
N SER A 63 -18.41 -4.41 -7.26
CA SER A 63 -19.60 -4.37 -8.10
C SER A 63 -20.90 -4.16 -7.29
N SER A 64 -20.93 -4.58 -6.01
CA SER A 64 -22.02 -4.32 -5.09
C SER A 64 -22.13 -2.86 -4.60
N GLY A 65 -21.12 -2.01 -4.92
CA GLY A 65 -21.02 -0.65 -4.42
C GLY A 65 -20.27 -0.51 -3.08
N GLU A 66 -20.02 -1.61 -2.37
CA GLU A 66 -19.24 -1.61 -1.14
C GLU A 66 -17.74 -1.36 -1.40
N GLU A 67 -17.05 -0.80 -0.41
CA GLU A 67 -15.60 -0.68 -0.46
C GLU A 67 -14.90 -1.97 -0.02
N ALA A 68 -13.79 -2.29 -0.69
CA ALA A 68 -12.86 -3.34 -0.31
C ALA A 68 -11.48 -2.76 -0.07
N VAL A 69 -10.85 -3.15 1.02
CA VAL A 69 -9.46 -2.79 1.32
C VAL A 69 -8.54 -3.77 0.59
N CYS A 70 -7.62 -3.23 -0.21
CA CYS A 70 -6.65 -4.02 -0.98
C CYS A 70 -5.19 -3.78 -0.58
N GLY A 71 -4.92 -2.81 0.31
CA GLY A 71 -3.56 -2.56 0.79
C GLY A 71 -3.50 -1.52 1.90
N PHE A 72 -2.30 -1.41 2.49
CA PHE A 72 -1.92 -0.39 3.46
C PHE A 72 -0.53 0.11 3.12
N ALA A 73 -0.22 1.36 3.52
CA ALA A 73 1.13 1.91 3.45
C ALA A 73 1.43 2.71 4.72
N PHE A 74 2.62 2.53 5.26
CA PHE A 74 3.06 3.03 6.56
C PHE A 74 4.13 4.12 6.41
N GLY A 75 4.46 4.78 7.51
CA GLY A 75 5.64 5.65 7.59
C GLY A 75 6.89 4.91 7.10
N GLY A 76 7.70 5.57 6.28
CA GLY A 76 8.87 5.00 5.61
C GLY A 76 8.58 4.37 4.24
N GLU A 77 7.33 4.31 3.82
CA GLU A 77 6.91 3.71 2.55
C GLU A 77 6.41 4.77 1.56
N TYR A 78 5.93 4.31 0.40
CA TYR A 78 5.50 5.18 -0.69
C TYR A 78 4.03 4.95 -1.03
N ILE A 79 3.35 6.03 -1.43
CA ILE A 79 1.97 5.98 -1.91
C ILE A 79 1.85 6.55 -3.31
N THR A 80 1.23 5.78 -4.17
CA THR A 80 0.80 6.15 -5.52
C THR A 80 0.01 4.98 -6.12
N ASP A 81 -0.83 5.23 -7.11
CA ASP A 81 -1.23 4.20 -8.08
C ASP A 81 -0.24 4.25 -9.25
N PHE A 82 0.94 3.67 -9.03
CA PHE A 82 2.16 3.92 -9.80
C PHE A 82 1.95 3.80 -11.31
N ASN A 83 1.51 2.65 -11.79
CA ASN A 83 1.40 2.41 -13.22
C ASN A 83 0.33 3.29 -13.89
N ASN A 84 -0.83 3.47 -13.24
CA ASN A 84 -1.89 4.31 -13.78
C ASN A 84 -1.49 5.79 -13.76
N SER A 85 -0.85 6.28 -12.70
CA SER A 85 -0.34 7.66 -12.62
C SER A 85 0.73 7.93 -13.67
N TRP A 86 1.69 7.01 -13.85
CA TRP A 86 2.73 7.11 -14.87
C TRP A 86 2.16 7.17 -16.29
N MET A 87 1.17 6.31 -16.58
CA MET A 87 0.50 6.22 -17.88
C MET A 87 -0.63 7.26 -18.05
N ARG A 88 -0.86 8.14 -17.08
CA ARG A 88 -1.96 9.11 -17.06
C ARG A 88 -3.34 8.46 -17.26
N ARG A 89 -3.56 7.33 -16.61
CA ARG A 89 -4.84 6.61 -16.61
C ARG A 89 -5.59 6.83 -15.30
N PRO A 90 -6.93 6.69 -15.30
CA PRO A 90 -7.71 6.72 -14.07
C PRO A 90 -7.28 5.63 -13.09
N SER A 91 -7.15 5.99 -11.83
CA SER A 91 -6.79 5.07 -10.76
C SER A 91 -7.86 4.00 -10.55
N GLN A 92 -7.42 2.77 -10.29
CA GLN A 92 -8.29 1.65 -9.92
C GLN A 92 -8.63 1.64 -8.42
N VAL A 93 -7.96 2.50 -7.64
CA VAL A 93 -8.09 2.54 -6.18
C VAL A 93 -8.24 3.98 -5.67
N SER A 94 -8.85 4.15 -4.50
CA SER A 94 -8.64 5.32 -3.65
C SER A 94 -7.52 5.03 -2.65
N ILE A 95 -6.70 6.04 -2.34
CA ILE A 95 -5.67 6.01 -1.30
C ILE A 95 -6.06 7.04 -0.27
N ILE A 96 -6.37 6.59 0.96
CA ILE A 96 -7.04 7.40 1.99
C ILE A 96 -6.20 7.37 3.26
N ALA A 97 -5.98 8.53 3.88
CA ALA A 97 -5.30 8.64 5.17
C ALA A 97 -6.15 8.03 6.29
N VAL A 98 -5.60 7.06 7.03
CA VAL A 98 -6.27 6.39 8.17
C VAL A 98 -6.17 7.26 9.43
N LYS A 99 -5.12 8.04 9.55
CA LYS A 99 -4.86 9.02 10.59
C LYS A 99 -4.17 10.23 9.98
N GLU A 100 -3.94 11.28 10.76
CA GLU A 100 -3.08 12.38 10.31
C GLU A 100 -1.74 11.83 9.83
N SER A 101 -1.36 12.22 8.62
CA SER A 101 -0.22 11.66 7.91
C SER A 101 0.56 12.76 7.20
N VAL A 102 1.87 12.70 7.30
CA VAL A 102 2.79 13.65 6.68
C VAL A 102 3.52 12.97 5.54
N VAL A 103 3.54 13.61 4.38
CA VAL A 103 4.20 13.08 3.19
C VAL A 103 5.05 14.13 2.49
N TYR A 104 6.04 13.67 1.72
CA TYR A 104 6.74 14.47 0.71
C TYR A 104 6.29 13.98 -0.67
N ARG A 105 5.53 14.82 -1.39
CA ARG A 105 4.90 14.46 -2.67
C ARG A 105 5.61 15.10 -3.85
N LEU A 106 5.82 14.30 -4.88
CA LEU A 106 6.34 14.71 -6.18
C LEU A 106 5.22 14.69 -7.21
N THR A 107 5.16 15.69 -8.08
CA THR A 107 4.29 15.63 -9.25
C THR A 107 4.75 14.55 -10.23
N ASN A 108 3.86 14.09 -11.12
CA ASN A 108 4.23 13.11 -12.15
C ASN A 108 5.37 13.61 -13.06
N GLU A 109 5.48 14.91 -13.28
CA GLU A 109 6.57 15.54 -14.04
C GLU A 109 7.90 15.44 -13.27
N GLN A 110 7.89 15.73 -11.98
CA GLN A 110 9.10 15.58 -11.14
C GLN A 110 9.56 14.12 -11.06
N VAL A 111 8.62 13.16 -10.99
CA VAL A 111 8.98 11.72 -11.02
C VAL A 111 9.60 11.32 -12.36
N LYS A 112 9.13 11.86 -13.47
CA LYS A 112 9.75 11.65 -14.78
C LYS A 112 11.13 12.28 -14.86
N THR A 113 11.29 13.52 -14.39
CA THR A 113 12.61 14.17 -14.32
C THR A 113 13.59 13.35 -13.49
N PHE A 114 13.17 12.82 -12.34
CA PHE A 114 13.99 11.91 -11.53
C PHE A 114 14.41 10.67 -12.31
N ALA A 115 13.47 10.03 -13.02
CA ALA A 115 13.77 8.88 -13.85
C ALA A 115 14.79 9.22 -14.95
N ASP A 116 14.61 10.36 -15.63
CA ASP A 116 15.48 10.76 -16.73
C ASP A 116 16.89 11.16 -16.27
N THR A 117 17.06 11.66 -15.04
CA THR A 117 18.32 12.27 -14.58
C THR A 117 19.09 11.48 -13.54
N GLU A 118 18.39 10.86 -12.58
CA GLU A 118 19.02 10.20 -11.43
C GLU A 118 18.82 8.69 -11.40
N PHE A 119 17.75 8.17 -12.06
CA PHE A 119 17.45 6.74 -12.06
C PHE A 119 16.76 6.28 -13.37
N PRO A 120 17.50 6.17 -14.48
CA PRO A 120 16.94 5.85 -15.80
C PRO A 120 16.06 4.60 -15.86
N ASP A 121 16.38 3.57 -15.08
CA ASP A 121 15.61 2.32 -15.02
C ASP A 121 14.46 2.35 -14.01
N PHE A 122 14.18 3.49 -13.38
CA PHE A 122 13.21 3.61 -12.29
C PHE A 122 11.83 3.00 -12.62
N TYR A 123 11.28 3.32 -13.79
CA TYR A 123 9.98 2.79 -14.17
C TYR A 123 9.99 1.27 -14.31
N LEU A 124 11.01 0.71 -14.92
CA LEU A 124 11.16 -0.73 -15.13
C LEU A 124 11.34 -1.46 -13.79
N GLU A 125 12.26 -0.97 -12.96
CA GLU A 125 12.53 -1.56 -11.65
C GLU A 125 11.34 -1.46 -10.70
N ALA A 126 10.69 -0.30 -10.63
CA ALA A 126 9.50 -0.10 -9.79
C ALA A 126 8.33 -0.98 -10.26
N THR A 127 8.10 -1.07 -11.57
CA THR A 127 7.04 -1.93 -12.12
C THR A 127 7.33 -3.40 -11.83
N ASN A 128 8.58 -3.85 -12.00
CA ASN A 128 8.97 -5.23 -11.69
C ASN A 128 8.82 -5.53 -10.19
N ALA A 129 9.26 -4.63 -9.31
CA ALA A 129 9.14 -4.78 -7.86
C ALA A 129 7.66 -4.90 -7.42
N LEU A 130 6.79 -4.04 -7.95
CA LEU A 130 5.36 -4.10 -7.70
C LEU A 130 4.71 -5.37 -8.27
N TYR A 131 5.13 -5.79 -9.48
CA TYR A 131 4.65 -7.04 -10.07
C TYR A 131 5.01 -8.24 -9.19
N GLN A 132 6.26 -8.36 -8.73
CA GLN A 132 6.71 -9.45 -7.85
C GLN A 132 5.90 -9.47 -6.54
N MET A 133 5.66 -8.30 -5.94
CA MET A 133 4.84 -8.18 -4.75
C MET A 133 3.40 -8.66 -4.99
N VAL A 134 2.74 -8.15 -6.04
CA VAL A 134 1.33 -8.47 -6.32
C VAL A 134 1.19 -9.93 -6.73
N TYR A 135 2.09 -10.44 -7.56
CA TYR A 135 2.11 -11.84 -7.98
C TYR A 135 2.34 -12.78 -6.79
N GLY A 136 3.31 -12.43 -5.92
CA GLY A 136 3.56 -13.19 -4.69
C GLY A 136 2.32 -13.26 -3.79
N ARG A 137 1.64 -12.12 -3.57
CA ARG A 137 0.38 -12.08 -2.81
C ARG A 137 -0.73 -12.92 -3.46
N TYR A 138 -0.85 -12.87 -4.77
CA TYR A 138 -1.82 -13.70 -5.50
C TYR A 138 -1.55 -15.19 -5.27
N ILE A 139 -0.30 -15.64 -5.37
CA ILE A 139 0.08 -17.04 -5.13
C ILE A 139 -0.15 -17.43 -3.66
N ASP A 140 0.10 -16.53 -2.71
CA ASP A 140 -0.10 -16.79 -1.29
C ASP A 140 -1.59 -16.99 -0.91
N LEU A 141 -2.54 -16.52 -1.72
CA LEU A 141 -3.95 -16.86 -1.56
C LEU A 141 -4.23 -18.37 -1.71
N TYR A 142 -3.41 -19.06 -2.51
CA TYR A 142 -3.51 -20.51 -2.72
C TYR A 142 -2.66 -21.32 -1.75
N ARG A 143 -1.54 -20.76 -1.27
CA ARG A 143 -0.59 -21.44 -0.38
C ARG A 143 -1.02 -21.46 1.07
N PHE A 144 -1.62 -20.38 1.53
CA PHE A 144 -1.91 -20.16 2.95
C PHE A 144 -3.40 -20.01 3.22
N THR A 145 -3.84 -20.67 4.29
CA THR A 145 -5.20 -20.47 4.81
C THR A 145 -5.39 -19.05 5.32
N PRO A 146 -6.63 -18.57 5.45
CA PRO A 146 -6.89 -17.27 6.05
C PRO A 146 -6.32 -17.10 7.47
N ALA A 147 -6.29 -18.18 8.26
CA ALA A 147 -5.73 -18.15 9.61
C ALA A 147 -4.21 -17.95 9.60
N GLU A 148 -3.50 -18.62 8.70
CA GLU A 148 -2.06 -18.44 8.51
C GLU A 148 -1.73 -17.04 8.01
N ARG A 149 -2.47 -16.51 7.02
CA ARG A 149 -2.29 -15.13 6.54
C ARG A 149 -2.54 -14.09 7.63
N TYR A 150 -3.54 -14.33 8.50
CA TYR A 150 -3.78 -13.48 9.65
C TYR A 150 -2.63 -13.52 10.66
N ALA A 151 -2.10 -14.72 10.99
CA ALA A 151 -0.99 -14.88 11.91
C ALA A 151 0.28 -14.17 11.40
N MET A 152 0.60 -14.33 10.11
CA MET A 152 1.72 -13.64 9.46
C MET A 152 1.55 -12.11 9.47
N LEU A 153 0.32 -11.63 9.24
CA LEU A 153 0.01 -10.20 9.30
C LEU A 153 0.23 -9.64 10.72
N LEU A 154 -0.23 -10.38 11.73
CA LEU A 154 -0.07 -9.99 13.14
C LEU A 154 1.39 -9.96 13.57
N GLU A 155 2.19 -10.93 13.13
CA GLU A 155 3.61 -11.03 13.44
C GLU A 155 4.42 -9.89 12.80
N ASN A 156 4.14 -9.58 11.53
CA ASN A 156 4.93 -8.60 10.78
C ASN A 156 4.45 -7.14 10.97
N TYR A 157 3.17 -6.94 11.29
CA TYR A 157 2.54 -5.61 11.39
C TYR A 157 1.63 -5.50 12.62
N PRO A 158 2.17 -5.67 13.86
CA PRO A 158 1.35 -5.67 15.08
C PRO A 158 0.61 -4.34 15.30
N ASP A 159 1.20 -3.22 14.89
CA ASP A 159 0.59 -1.89 15.06
C ASP A 159 -0.60 -1.66 14.12
N LEU A 160 -0.69 -2.37 13.00
CA LEU A 160 -1.85 -2.32 12.11
C LEU A 160 -3.16 -2.62 12.89
N PHE A 161 -3.11 -3.56 13.81
CA PHE A 161 -4.28 -3.98 14.59
C PHE A 161 -4.71 -2.99 15.67
N LYS A 162 -3.86 -2.02 15.99
CA LYS A 162 -4.19 -0.91 16.90
C LYS A 162 -4.84 0.27 16.16
N GLU A 163 -4.50 0.45 14.90
CA GLU A 163 -4.83 1.63 14.12
C GLU A 163 -5.96 1.40 13.10
N VAL A 164 -6.12 0.16 12.63
CA VAL A 164 -7.07 -0.19 11.57
C VAL A 164 -8.24 -0.99 12.12
N PRO A 165 -9.50 -0.62 11.79
CA PRO A 165 -10.67 -1.40 12.16
C PRO A 165 -10.58 -2.85 11.67
N LEU A 166 -10.97 -3.81 12.51
CA LEU A 166 -10.94 -5.24 12.17
C LEU A 166 -11.73 -5.59 10.92
N GLN A 167 -12.77 -4.83 10.59
CA GLN A 167 -13.53 -4.98 9.36
C GLN A 167 -12.64 -4.73 8.12
N ASN A 168 -11.75 -3.74 8.17
CA ASN A 168 -10.83 -3.42 7.09
C ASN A 168 -9.75 -4.50 6.96
N ILE A 169 -9.29 -5.04 8.09
CA ILE A 169 -8.34 -6.18 8.10
C ILE A 169 -9.00 -7.43 7.53
N ALA A 170 -10.25 -7.71 7.87
CA ALA A 170 -11.00 -8.83 7.28
C ALA A 170 -11.16 -8.66 5.77
N SER A 171 -11.49 -7.44 5.31
CA SER A 171 -11.59 -7.09 3.89
C SER A 171 -10.26 -7.35 3.17
N PHE A 172 -9.14 -6.87 3.71
CA PHE A 172 -7.80 -7.10 3.16
C PHE A 172 -7.43 -8.60 3.08
N LEU A 173 -7.82 -9.39 4.08
CA LEU A 173 -7.59 -10.83 4.11
C LEU A 173 -8.59 -11.62 3.24
N LEU A 174 -9.53 -10.95 2.57
CA LEU A 174 -10.58 -11.54 1.75
C LEU A 174 -11.48 -12.54 2.52
N ILE A 175 -11.80 -12.20 3.78
CA ILE A 175 -12.72 -12.97 4.64
C ILE A 175 -13.79 -12.07 5.25
N SER A 176 -14.85 -12.69 5.76
CA SER A 176 -15.88 -11.94 6.49
C SER A 176 -15.36 -11.54 7.90
N PRO A 177 -15.89 -10.44 8.47
CA PRO A 177 -15.59 -10.05 9.86
C PRO A 177 -15.89 -11.16 10.89
N THR A 178 -16.95 -11.92 10.67
CA THR A 178 -17.31 -13.07 11.50
C THR A 178 -16.26 -14.17 11.43
N HIS A 179 -15.72 -14.46 10.24
CA HIS A 179 -14.64 -15.43 10.07
C HIS A 179 -13.36 -14.97 10.77
N LEU A 180 -12.98 -13.70 10.62
CA LEU A 180 -11.85 -13.11 11.33
C LEU A 180 -12.01 -13.22 12.85
N SER A 181 -13.21 -12.95 13.39
CA SER A 181 -13.48 -13.09 14.82
C SER A 181 -13.27 -14.52 15.33
N ARG A 182 -13.63 -15.55 14.54
CA ARG A 182 -13.39 -16.97 14.88
C ARG A 182 -11.89 -17.30 14.86
N ILE A 183 -11.15 -16.83 13.84
CA ILE A 183 -9.70 -17.03 13.76
C ILE A 183 -9.02 -16.46 15.00
N ARG A 184 -9.34 -15.23 15.38
CA ARG A 184 -8.77 -14.57 16.56
C ARG A 184 -9.02 -15.34 17.86
N LYS A 185 -10.23 -15.81 18.08
CA LYS A 185 -10.57 -16.63 19.27
C LYS A 185 -9.75 -17.91 19.35
N ASN A 186 -9.45 -18.52 18.22
CA ASN A 186 -8.69 -19.77 18.17
C ASN A 186 -7.18 -19.57 18.38
N ILE A 187 -6.63 -18.41 17.96
CA ILE A 187 -5.21 -18.08 18.19
C ILE A 187 -4.93 -17.72 19.65
N VAL A 188 -5.85 -17.01 20.32
CA VAL A 188 -5.69 -16.62 21.75
C VAL A 188 -5.80 -17.82 22.69
N LYS A 189 -6.39 -18.94 22.25
CA LYS A 189 -6.54 -20.16 23.05
C LYS A 189 -5.36 -21.14 22.97
N LYS A 190 -4.38 -20.86 22.11
CA LYS A 190 -3.12 -21.59 22.01
C LYS A 190 -2.00 -20.85 22.74
#